data_9bc9d3c7a9846177bdabd6b6df64d754
#
_entry.id   9bc9d3c7a9846177bdabd6b6df64d754
#
_cell.length_a   1.000
_cell.length_b   1.000
_cell.length_c   1.000
_cell.angle_alpha   90.00
_cell.angle_beta   90.00
_cell.angle_gamma   90.00
#
_symmetry.space_group_name_H-M   'P 1'
#
loop_
_entity.id
_entity.type
_entity.pdbx_description
1 polymer ?
#
loop_
_entity_poly.entity_id
_entity_poly.type
_entity_poly.pdbx_seq_one_letter_code
_entity_poly.pdbx_strand_id
1 'polypeptide(L)'
;MSRTARVNDPSATAHSVLAPGLPQTGEQRVWTGLSGDSLPLAIASAARQLDHVLVVVTPDMQTAELLHEQVQFFLGHQSLPVTTFPDWETLPYDNFSPHPDIVSERLATLYGLPEQQRGLLIVSAPTLLQRLPPREYIFQNSLILKTGDTLDLDDMRSRLESAGYRCVSQVMEHGEFAVRGSLLDLYPMGNPLPFRIDLFDDEIETIKTFDTETQRSQETLESIRMLPAREFPMDDAAIRTFRHRFRAMFGGDPQNCPVYRDVSNGIAPPGIEYYLPLFLEETCSLFDYLPDDACLLQLDATASACES
;
A
#
# COMPACT_ATOMS: atom_id res chain seq x y z
N MET A 1 10.02 -17.09 -28.20
CA MET A 1 10.44 -18.46 -27.86
C MET A 1 11.90 -18.41 -27.41
N SER A 2 12.14 -18.23 -26.12
CA SER A 2 13.48 -18.31 -25.53
C SER A 2 13.53 -19.55 -24.65
N ARG A 3 14.31 -20.54 -25.06
CA ARG A 3 14.56 -21.75 -24.30
C ARG A 3 15.46 -21.42 -23.13
N THR A 4 14.92 -21.47 -21.91
CA THR A 4 15.69 -21.48 -20.67
C THR A 4 16.49 -22.78 -20.61
N ALA A 5 17.79 -22.69 -20.78
CA ALA A 5 18.71 -23.83 -20.57
C ALA A 5 18.85 -24.02 -19.04
N ARG A 6 18.38 -25.16 -18.54
CA ARG A 6 18.73 -25.64 -17.18
C ARG A 6 20.20 -26.06 -17.24
N VAL A 7 21.07 -25.26 -16.62
CA VAL A 7 22.46 -25.68 -16.36
C VAL A 7 22.44 -26.44 -15.03
N ASN A 8 22.48 -27.77 -15.10
CA ASN A 8 22.86 -28.59 -13.95
C ASN A 8 24.37 -28.49 -13.79
N ASP A 9 24.82 -27.61 -12.90
CA ASP A 9 26.21 -27.57 -12.49
C ASP A 9 26.45 -28.59 -11.37
N PRO A 10 27.26 -29.65 -11.58
CA PRO A 10 27.53 -30.66 -10.55
C PRO A 10 28.48 -30.17 -9.44
N SER A 11 28.97 -28.92 -9.51
CA SER A 11 29.77 -28.29 -8.45
C SER A 11 28.99 -27.48 -7.44
N ALA A 12 27.62 -27.58 -7.45
CA ALA A 12 26.78 -26.85 -6.53
C ALA A 12 27.12 -27.22 -5.08
N THR A 13 27.79 -26.33 -4.37
CA THR A 13 27.91 -26.36 -2.91
C THR A 13 26.52 -26.59 -2.32
N ALA A 14 26.37 -27.65 -1.51
CA ALA A 14 25.12 -27.96 -0.85
C ALA A 14 24.75 -26.76 0.04
N HIS A 15 23.83 -25.94 -0.41
CA HIS A 15 23.34 -24.82 0.36
C HIS A 15 22.46 -25.33 1.50
N SER A 16 22.70 -24.85 2.70
CA SER A 16 21.86 -25.11 3.87
C SER A 16 20.62 -24.21 3.85
N VAL A 17 19.53 -24.66 4.44
CA VAL A 17 18.33 -23.82 4.70
C VAL A 17 18.69 -22.53 5.46
N LEU A 18 19.71 -22.58 6.32
CA LEU A 18 20.24 -21.44 7.06
C LEU A 18 21.23 -20.56 6.27
N ALA A 19 21.71 -21.06 5.13
CA ALA A 19 22.57 -20.34 4.20
C ALA A 19 22.14 -20.65 2.77
N PRO A 20 20.94 -20.20 2.37
CA PRO A 20 20.45 -20.40 1.01
C PRO A 20 21.37 -19.67 0.02
N GLY A 21 21.60 -20.29 -1.12
CA GLY A 21 22.39 -19.64 -2.17
C GLY A 21 21.63 -18.44 -2.72
N LEU A 22 22.17 -17.24 -2.51
CA LEU A 22 21.59 -16.00 -3.02
C LEU A 22 22.11 -15.74 -4.45
N PRO A 23 21.26 -15.20 -5.35
CA PRO A 23 21.69 -14.81 -6.68
C PRO A 23 22.54 -13.54 -6.63
N GLN A 24 23.45 -13.40 -7.56
CA GLN A 24 24.08 -12.11 -7.87
C GLN A 24 23.20 -11.31 -8.82
N THR A 25 23.46 -10.00 -8.95
CA THR A 25 22.70 -9.14 -9.87
C THR A 25 22.66 -9.73 -11.28
N GLY A 26 21.44 -9.94 -11.79
CA GLY A 26 21.21 -10.55 -13.10
C GLY A 26 21.27 -12.09 -13.13
N GLU A 27 21.56 -12.74 -12.00
CA GLU A 27 21.57 -14.20 -11.87
C GLU A 27 20.18 -14.72 -11.43
N GLN A 28 19.82 -15.90 -11.90
CA GLN A 28 18.65 -16.63 -11.42
C GLN A 28 19.09 -17.91 -10.72
N ARG A 29 18.51 -18.18 -9.56
CA ARG A 29 18.74 -19.41 -8.78
C ARG A 29 17.43 -20.10 -8.45
N VAL A 30 17.45 -21.41 -8.45
CA VAL A 30 16.29 -22.23 -8.06
C VAL A 30 16.62 -22.93 -6.76
N TRP A 31 15.78 -22.72 -5.75
CA TRP A 31 15.83 -23.49 -4.51
C TRP A 31 14.91 -24.70 -4.65
N THR A 32 15.42 -25.88 -4.36
CA THR A 32 14.68 -27.14 -4.45
C THR A 32 14.72 -27.90 -3.14
N GLY A 33 13.73 -28.80 -2.93
CA GLY A 33 13.68 -29.65 -1.75
C GLY A 33 13.21 -28.96 -0.47
N LEU A 34 12.69 -27.72 -0.58
CA LEU A 34 12.09 -27.02 0.54
C LEU A 34 10.63 -27.48 0.71
N SER A 35 10.28 -27.90 1.92
CA SER A 35 8.92 -28.32 2.26
C SER A 35 8.58 -27.93 3.69
N GLY A 36 7.29 -27.68 3.98
CA GLY A 36 6.85 -27.27 5.31
C GLY A 36 7.63 -26.04 5.80
N ASP A 37 8.05 -26.06 7.05
CA ASP A 37 8.73 -24.93 7.71
C ASP A 37 10.12 -24.60 7.17
N SER A 38 10.68 -25.45 6.29
CA SER A 38 12.00 -25.17 5.69
C SER A 38 11.97 -24.00 4.70
N LEU A 39 10.85 -23.76 4.03
CA LEU A 39 10.70 -22.63 3.11
C LEU A 39 10.72 -21.28 3.85
N PRO A 40 9.84 -21.01 4.83
CA PRO A 40 9.87 -19.75 5.57
C PRO A 40 11.19 -19.53 6.33
N LEU A 41 11.83 -20.60 6.83
CA LEU A 41 13.16 -20.52 7.45
C LEU A 41 14.23 -20.11 6.43
N ALA A 42 14.20 -20.67 5.22
CA ALA A 42 15.12 -20.28 4.15
C ALA A 42 14.91 -18.80 3.73
N ILE A 43 13.66 -18.36 3.60
CA ILE A 43 13.31 -16.96 3.29
C ILE A 43 13.81 -16.02 4.39
N ALA A 44 13.54 -16.34 5.66
CA ALA A 44 14.04 -15.56 6.79
C ALA A 44 15.58 -15.49 6.81
N SER A 45 16.26 -16.59 6.48
CA SER A 45 17.71 -16.66 6.41
C SER A 45 18.27 -15.85 5.25
N ALA A 46 17.61 -15.86 4.09
CA ALA A 46 17.94 -15.03 2.93
C ALA A 46 17.78 -13.54 3.25
N ALA A 47 16.63 -13.16 3.82
CA ALA A 47 16.35 -11.78 4.18
C ALA A 47 17.37 -11.20 5.20
N ARG A 48 17.91 -12.05 6.08
CA ARG A 48 18.99 -11.64 6.99
C ARG A 48 20.33 -11.37 6.28
N GLN A 49 20.61 -12.09 5.21
CA GLN A 49 21.88 -12.03 4.48
C GLN A 49 21.88 -10.93 3.41
N LEU A 50 20.70 -10.55 2.93
CA LEU A 50 20.57 -9.51 1.92
C LEU A 50 20.63 -8.12 2.57
N ASP A 51 21.36 -7.22 1.91
CA ASP A 51 21.45 -5.80 2.29
C ASP A 51 20.45 -4.93 1.49
N HIS A 52 19.49 -5.57 0.81
CA HIS A 52 18.46 -4.95 0.01
C HIS A 52 17.10 -5.64 0.25
N VAL A 53 16.05 -5.13 -0.38
CA VAL A 53 14.69 -5.66 -0.21
C VAL A 53 14.56 -7.02 -0.92
N LEU A 54 14.03 -8.01 -0.17
CA LEU A 54 13.59 -9.29 -0.74
C LEU A 54 12.08 -9.24 -0.96
N VAL A 55 11.65 -9.39 -2.21
CA VAL A 55 10.23 -9.47 -2.58
C VAL A 55 9.86 -10.94 -2.79
N VAL A 56 8.89 -11.43 -2.04
CA VAL A 56 8.38 -12.80 -2.17
C VAL A 56 7.00 -12.78 -2.78
N VAL A 57 6.87 -13.42 -3.95
CA VAL A 57 5.60 -13.54 -4.67
C VAL A 57 4.96 -14.88 -4.37
N THR A 58 3.75 -14.83 -3.80
CA THR A 58 2.92 -15.98 -3.45
C THR A 58 1.78 -16.16 -4.46
N PRO A 59 1.18 -17.36 -4.57
CA PRO A 59 0.07 -17.60 -5.50
C PRO A 59 -1.20 -16.81 -5.13
N ASP A 60 -1.45 -16.64 -3.83
CA ASP A 60 -2.65 -16.01 -3.28
C ASP A 60 -2.34 -15.30 -1.95
N MET A 61 -3.32 -14.53 -1.47
CA MET A 61 -3.18 -13.73 -0.25
C MET A 61 -3.13 -14.60 1.01
N GLN A 62 -3.87 -15.71 1.06
CA GLN A 62 -3.84 -16.64 2.20
C GLN A 62 -2.43 -17.22 2.41
N THR A 63 -1.77 -17.59 1.32
CA THR A 63 -0.36 -18.03 1.36
C THR A 63 0.57 -16.91 1.81
N ALA A 64 0.31 -15.66 1.39
CA ALA A 64 1.10 -14.49 1.79
C ALA A 64 1.02 -14.25 3.30
N GLU A 65 -0.17 -14.27 3.87
CA GLU A 65 -0.42 -14.07 5.30
C GLU A 65 0.24 -15.17 6.15
N LEU A 66 0.01 -16.44 5.78
CA LEU A 66 0.64 -17.56 6.47
C LEU A 66 2.16 -17.46 6.42
N LEU A 67 2.72 -17.14 5.27
CA LEU A 67 4.16 -16.97 5.10
C LEU A 67 4.70 -15.80 5.93
N HIS A 68 3.96 -14.70 6.00
CA HIS A 68 4.31 -13.55 6.83
C HIS A 68 4.47 -13.94 8.31
N GLU A 69 3.48 -14.62 8.87
CA GLU A 69 3.52 -15.11 10.27
C GLU A 69 4.69 -16.05 10.51
N GLN A 70 4.89 -17.02 9.61
CA GLN A 70 5.96 -17.98 9.72
C GLN A 70 7.35 -17.34 9.63
N VAL A 71 7.54 -16.42 8.70
CA VAL A 71 8.81 -15.70 8.54
C VAL A 71 9.08 -14.80 9.75
N GLN A 72 8.07 -14.09 10.25
CA GLN A 72 8.21 -13.30 11.48
C GLN A 72 8.63 -14.16 12.68
N PHE A 73 8.04 -15.35 12.82
CA PHE A 73 8.45 -16.30 13.85
C PHE A 73 9.95 -16.65 13.77
N PHE A 74 10.45 -16.98 12.57
CA PHE A 74 11.86 -17.31 12.39
C PHE A 74 12.80 -16.09 12.49
N LEU A 75 12.35 -14.90 12.17
CA LEU A 75 13.13 -13.66 12.37
C LEU A 75 13.22 -13.30 13.85
N GLY A 76 12.21 -13.64 14.65
CA GLY A 76 12.17 -13.35 16.08
C GLY A 76 12.18 -11.83 16.34
N HIS A 77 12.93 -11.39 17.35
CA HIS A 77 13.02 -9.98 17.76
C HIS A 77 13.98 -9.13 16.90
N GLN A 78 14.37 -9.59 15.72
CA GLN A 78 15.22 -8.80 14.83
C GLN A 78 14.42 -7.66 14.19
N SER A 79 15.03 -6.50 14.07
CA SER A 79 14.43 -5.27 13.52
C SER A 79 14.35 -5.24 11.99
N LEU A 80 14.28 -6.40 11.33
CA LEU A 80 14.09 -6.45 9.87
C LEU A 80 12.61 -6.22 9.56
N PRO A 81 12.24 -5.18 8.82
CA PRO A 81 10.85 -4.97 8.45
C PRO A 81 10.35 -6.09 7.54
N VAL A 82 9.21 -6.66 7.91
CA VAL A 82 8.45 -7.63 7.12
C VAL A 82 7.09 -7.02 6.86
N THR A 83 6.80 -6.72 5.62
CA THR A 83 5.54 -6.11 5.20
C THR A 83 4.82 -7.02 4.21
N THR A 84 3.50 -6.96 4.22
CA THR A 84 2.65 -7.57 3.20
C THR A 84 2.01 -6.44 2.40
N PHE A 85 1.95 -6.56 1.08
CA PHE A 85 1.16 -5.65 0.27
C PHE A 85 -0.21 -6.28 0.05
N PRO A 86 -1.27 -5.82 0.77
CA PRO A 86 -2.55 -6.49 0.78
C PRO A 86 -3.32 -6.31 -0.52
N ASP A 87 -4.17 -7.29 -0.84
CA ASP A 87 -5.19 -7.15 -1.87
C ASP A 87 -6.31 -6.24 -1.36
N TRP A 88 -7.13 -5.70 -2.27
CA TRP A 88 -8.32 -4.94 -1.92
C TRP A 88 -9.43 -5.77 -1.27
N GLU A 89 -9.33 -7.10 -1.34
CA GLU A 89 -10.34 -8.05 -0.82
C GLU A 89 -11.75 -7.85 -1.41
N THR A 90 -11.82 -7.23 -2.56
CA THR A 90 -13.05 -7.01 -3.32
C THR A 90 -12.89 -7.57 -4.73
N LEU A 91 -13.98 -7.90 -5.39
CA LEU A 91 -13.94 -8.36 -6.76
C LEU A 91 -14.11 -7.20 -7.76
N PRO A 92 -13.50 -7.28 -8.95
CA PRO A 92 -13.72 -6.30 -10.00
C PRO A 92 -15.22 -6.12 -10.29
N TYR A 93 -15.65 -4.86 -10.31
CA TYR A 93 -17.05 -4.46 -10.57
C TYR A 93 -18.04 -4.78 -9.45
N ASP A 94 -17.59 -5.19 -8.28
CA ASP A 94 -18.42 -5.25 -7.09
C ASP A 94 -18.87 -3.85 -6.65
N ASN A 95 -19.97 -3.80 -5.90
CA ASN A 95 -20.48 -2.58 -5.31
C ASN A 95 -19.93 -2.35 -3.89
N PHE A 96 -18.67 -2.72 -3.67
CA PHE A 96 -17.97 -2.58 -2.40
C PHE A 96 -16.58 -2.01 -2.65
N SER A 97 -16.20 -1.03 -1.85
CA SER A 97 -14.82 -0.53 -1.78
C SER A 97 -14.03 -1.35 -0.75
N PRO A 98 -12.69 -1.39 -0.88
CA PRO A 98 -11.82 -1.97 0.13
C PRO A 98 -12.04 -1.34 1.50
N HIS A 99 -11.79 -2.12 2.56
CA HIS A 99 -11.82 -1.57 3.91
C HIS A 99 -10.78 -0.44 4.06
N PRO A 100 -11.09 0.65 4.78
CA PRO A 100 -10.15 1.78 4.96
C PRO A 100 -8.79 1.36 5.51
N ASP A 101 -8.73 0.35 6.39
CA ASP A 101 -7.48 -0.18 6.93
C ASP A 101 -6.59 -0.79 5.84
N ILE A 102 -7.19 -1.53 4.89
CA ILE A 102 -6.47 -2.10 3.75
C ILE A 102 -5.88 -0.98 2.89
N VAL A 103 -6.67 0.05 2.58
CA VAL A 103 -6.19 1.20 1.80
C VAL A 103 -5.08 1.93 2.54
N SER A 104 -5.20 2.07 3.86
CA SER A 104 -4.19 2.67 4.73
C SER A 104 -2.86 1.90 4.68
N GLU A 105 -2.91 0.57 4.82
CA GLU A 105 -1.73 -0.30 4.77
C GLU A 105 -1.06 -0.28 3.39
N ARG A 106 -1.85 -0.31 2.31
CA ARG A 106 -1.36 -0.20 0.93
C ARG A 106 -0.63 1.12 0.70
N LEU A 107 -1.25 2.23 1.08
CA LEU A 107 -0.65 3.57 0.95
C LEU A 107 0.61 3.72 1.80
N ALA A 108 0.64 3.18 3.02
CA ALA A 108 1.83 3.15 3.87
C ALA A 108 2.99 2.42 3.19
N THR A 109 2.70 1.24 2.63
CA THR A 109 3.68 0.42 1.91
C THR A 109 4.19 1.15 0.66
N LEU A 110 3.30 1.66 -0.19
CA LEU A 110 3.67 2.39 -1.41
C LEU A 110 4.49 3.66 -1.10
N TYR A 111 4.20 4.34 0.00
CA TYR A 111 4.97 5.51 0.42
C TYR A 111 6.37 5.13 0.92
N GLY A 112 6.48 4.07 1.73
CA GLY A 112 7.74 3.69 2.38
C GLY A 112 8.68 2.89 1.50
N LEU A 113 8.15 2.11 0.55
CA LEU A 113 8.89 1.13 -0.23
C LEU A 113 10.04 1.72 -1.06
N PRO A 114 9.92 2.91 -1.71
CA PRO A 114 11.00 3.49 -2.48
C PRO A 114 12.24 3.88 -1.68
N GLU A 115 12.07 4.15 -0.38
CA GLU A 115 13.16 4.53 0.53
C GLU A 115 13.64 3.35 1.39
N GLN A 116 12.98 2.19 1.26
CA GLN A 116 13.31 1.01 2.03
C GLN A 116 14.62 0.38 1.54
N GLN A 117 15.66 0.48 2.34
CA GLN A 117 16.97 -0.06 1.98
C GLN A 117 17.02 -1.58 2.16
N ARG A 118 16.28 -2.15 3.13
CA ARG A 118 16.37 -3.54 3.53
C ARG A 118 15.04 -4.03 4.12
N GLY A 119 14.71 -5.30 3.90
CA GLY A 119 13.51 -5.90 4.47
C GLY A 119 12.92 -6.97 3.57
N LEU A 120 11.73 -7.43 3.95
CA LEU A 120 10.96 -8.42 3.22
C LEU A 120 9.60 -7.82 2.85
N LEU A 121 9.27 -7.89 1.58
CA LEU A 121 7.92 -7.60 1.06
C LEU A 121 7.29 -8.90 0.57
N ILE A 122 6.12 -9.25 1.09
CA ILE A 122 5.35 -10.40 0.63
C ILE A 122 4.13 -9.89 -0.13
N VAL A 123 3.91 -10.42 -1.33
CA VAL A 123 2.81 -9.99 -2.19
C VAL A 123 2.23 -11.18 -2.96
N SER A 124 0.91 -11.22 -3.12
CA SER A 124 0.27 -12.22 -3.96
C SER A 124 0.41 -11.88 -5.45
N ALA A 125 0.44 -12.90 -6.33
CA ALA A 125 0.55 -12.70 -7.76
C ALA A 125 -0.60 -11.85 -8.34
N PRO A 126 -1.88 -12.03 -7.97
CA PRO A 126 -2.96 -11.16 -8.40
C PRO A 126 -2.74 -9.69 -7.98
N THR A 127 -2.31 -9.46 -6.75
CA THR A 127 -2.05 -8.11 -6.24
C THR A 127 -0.86 -7.45 -6.93
N LEU A 128 0.20 -8.22 -7.22
CA LEU A 128 1.37 -7.73 -7.95
C LEU A 128 1.02 -7.19 -9.34
N LEU A 129 -0.02 -7.75 -9.97
CA LEU A 129 -0.48 -7.36 -11.32
C LEU A 129 -1.43 -6.15 -11.30
N GLN A 130 -1.88 -5.69 -10.13
CA GLN A 130 -2.74 -4.52 -10.03
C GLN A 130 -2.05 -3.26 -10.54
N ARG A 131 -2.82 -2.38 -11.16
CA ARG A 131 -2.36 -1.05 -11.55
C ARG A 131 -2.39 -0.13 -10.35
N LEU A 132 -1.30 0.63 -10.19
CA LEU A 132 -1.08 1.53 -9.08
C LEU A 132 -0.94 2.97 -9.57
N PRO A 133 -1.17 3.98 -8.71
CA PRO A 133 -0.89 5.37 -9.05
C PRO A 133 0.62 5.56 -9.23
N PRO A 134 1.07 6.59 -9.96
CA PRO A 134 2.48 6.99 -9.97
C PRO A 134 2.95 7.37 -8.55
N ARG A 135 4.26 7.14 -8.25
CA ARG A 135 4.84 7.54 -6.96
C ARG A 135 4.57 8.99 -6.62
N GLU A 136 4.68 9.87 -7.62
CA GLU A 136 4.48 11.31 -7.49
C GLU A 136 3.11 11.66 -6.94
N TYR A 137 2.07 10.90 -7.30
CA TYR A 137 0.73 11.12 -6.77
C TYR A 137 0.69 10.98 -5.25
N ILE A 138 1.27 9.92 -4.70
CA ILE A 138 1.27 9.67 -3.25
C ILE A 138 2.12 10.72 -2.54
N PHE A 139 3.34 11.00 -3.05
CA PHE A 139 4.24 11.96 -2.42
C PHE A 139 3.72 13.39 -2.45
N GLN A 140 3.17 13.86 -3.57
CA GLN A 140 2.63 15.22 -3.71
C GLN A 140 1.35 15.44 -2.89
N ASN A 141 0.58 14.39 -2.64
CA ASN A 141 -0.63 14.45 -1.83
C ASN A 141 -0.39 14.03 -0.37
N SER A 142 0.85 13.82 0.04
CA SER A 142 1.23 13.64 1.43
C SER A 142 1.48 14.99 2.11
N LEU A 143 1.20 15.05 3.42
CA LEU A 143 1.41 16.23 4.24
C LEU A 143 2.08 15.83 5.56
N ILE A 144 3.02 16.65 6.01
CA ILE A 144 3.62 16.53 7.34
C ILE A 144 3.17 17.75 8.15
N LEU A 145 2.60 17.51 9.31
CA LEU A 145 2.25 18.54 10.29
C LEU A 145 3.17 18.42 11.52
N LYS A 146 3.62 19.55 12.02
CA LYS A 146 4.51 19.63 13.18
C LYS A 146 3.96 20.60 14.21
N THR A 147 4.28 20.37 15.48
CA THR A 147 4.06 21.37 16.52
C THR A 147 4.77 22.67 16.17
N GLY A 148 4.06 23.81 16.29
CA GLY A 148 4.53 25.13 15.91
C GLY A 148 4.24 25.51 14.44
N ASP A 149 3.71 24.59 13.62
CA ASP A 149 3.26 24.96 12.27
C ASP A 149 1.97 25.80 12.34
N THR A 150 1.82 26.73 11.40
CA THR A 150 0.56 27.47 11.21
C THR A 150 -0.42 26.63 10.41
N LEU A 151 -1.64 26.47 10.90
CA LEU A 151 -2.69 25.65 10.31
C LEU A 151 -4.04 26.39 10.31
N ASP A 152 -4.52 26.78 9.12
CA ASP A 152 -5.89 27.23 8.97
C ASP A 152 -6.83 26.01 8.88
N LEU A 153 -7.82 25.94 9.79
CA LEU A 153 -8.73 24.80 9.89
C LEU A 153 -9.71 24.69 8.70
N ASP A 154 -10.12 25.81 8.12
CA ASP A 154 -11.04 25.80 6.96
C ASP A 154 -10.31 25.35 5.70
N ASP A 155 -9.09 25.85 5.49
CA ASP A 155 -8.20 25.37 4.44
C ASP A 155 -7.86 23.89 4.61
N MET A 156 -7.52 23.45 5.84
CA MET A 156 -7.21 22.06 6.12
C MET A 156 -8.42 21.16 5.88
N ARG A 157 -9.61 21.57 6.29
CA ARG A 157 -10.85 20.85 5.99
C ARG A 157 -11.03 20.64 4.50
N SER A 158 -10.89 21.73 3.72
CA SER A 158 -11.03 21.66 2.25
C SER A 158 -9.99 20.72 1.62
N ARG A 159 -8.76 20.76 2.11
CA ARG A 159 -7.68 19.85 1.66
C ARG A 159 -7.96 18.40 2.00
N LEU A 160 -8.42 18.11 3.22
CA LEU A 160 -8.77 16.76 3.66
C LEU A 160 -9.92 16.18 2.82
N GLU A 161 -11.01 16.95 2.61
CA GLU A 161 -12.13 16.54 1.77
C GLU A 161 -11.68 16.29 0.32
N SER A 162 -10.81 17.12 -0.23
CA SER A 162 -10.23 16.95 -1.57
C SER A 162 -9.31 15.72 -1.66
N ALA A 163 -8.56 15.43 -0.59
CA ALA A 163 -7.74 14.23 -0.49
C ALA A 163 -8.55 12.94 -0.26
N GLY A 164 -9.88 13.07 -0.10
CA GLY A 164 -10.80 11.95 0.04
C GLY A 164 -11.14 11.57 1.47
N TYR A 165 -10.71 12.34 2.46
CA TYR A 165 -11.10 12.16 3.86
C TYR A 165 -12.56 12.53 4.08
N ARG A 166 -13.20 11.85 5.01
CA ARG A 166 -14.61 12.01 5.36
C ARG A 166 -14.75 12.83 6.64
N CYS A 167 -15.46 13.95 6.58
CA CYS A 167 -15.78 14.74 7.75
C CYS A 167 -16.90 14.05 8.55
N VAL A 168 -16.64 13.78 9.82
CA VAL A 168 -17.54 13.05 10.72
C VAL A 168 -17.72 13.80 12.05
N SER A 169 -18.70 13.42 12.85
CA SER A 169 -18.90 13.98 14.20
C SER A 169 -17.90 13.39 15.22
N GLN A 170 -17.45 12.17 15.00
CA GLN A 170 -16.50 11.44 15.85
C GLN A 170 -15.66 10.52 14.98
N VAL A 171 -14.35 10.62 15.10
CA VAL A 171 -13.38 9.82 14.34
C VAL A 171 -13.26 8.44 14.94
N MET A 172 -13.47 7.40 14.10
CA MET A 172 -13.43 5.99 14.48
C MET A 172 -12.53 5.16 13.55
N GLU A 173 -12.45 5.51 12.26
CA GLU A 173 -11.81 4.73 11.21
C GLU A 173 -10.79 5.55 10.42
N HIS A 174 -9.88 4.86 9.74
CA HIS A 174 -8.97 5.51 8.80
C HIS A 174 -9.72 6.34 7.74
N GLY A 175 -9.15 7.48 7.36
CA GLY A 175 -9.76 8.38 6.38
C GLY A 175 -10.87 9.27 6.95
N GLU A 176 -11.05 9.32 8.26
CA GLU A 176 -12.00 10.20 8.93
C GLU A 176 -11.30 11.38 9.61
N PHE A 177 -12.02 12.52 9.65
CA PHE A 177 -11.62 13.66 10.44
C PHE A 177 -12.82 14.39 11.04
N ALA A 178 -12.59 15.13 12.12
CA ALA A 178 -13.59 15.98 12.79
C ALA A 178 -12.95 17.28 13.25
N VAL A 179 -13.63 18.41 13.01
CA VAL A 179 -13.22 19.73 13.50
C VAL A 179 -14.18 20.17 14.59
N ARG A 180 -13.66 20.52 15.77
CA ARG A 180 -14.43 20.95 16.93
C ARG A 180 -13.75 22.13 17.65
N GLY A 181 -14.18 23.34 17.32
CA GLY A 181 -13.50 24.56 17.82
C GLY A 181 -12.06 24.63 17.30
N SER A 182 -11.08 24.68 18.19
CA SER A 182 -9.64 24.64 17.86
C SER A 182 -9.05 23.24 17.73
N LEU A 183 -9.88 22.19 17.79
CA LEU A 183 -9.42 20.81 17.71
C LEU A 183 -9.68 20.21 16.33
N LEU A 184 -8.67 19.56 15.78
CA LEU A 184 -8.76 18.69 14.62
C LEU A 184 -8.43 17.27 15.05
N ASP A 185 -9.44 16.39 15.08
CA ASP A 185 -9.26 14.95 15.22
C ASP A 185 -9.15 14.32 13.84
N LEU A 186 -8.21 13.42 13.64
CA LEU A 186 -7.89 12.83 12.34
C LEU A 186 -7.37 11.41 12.49
N TYR A 187 -7.87 10.48 11.67
CA TYR A 187 -7.27 9.16 11.53
C TYR A 187 -6.63 9.05 10.13
N PRO A 188 -5.36 9.45 9.99
CA PRO A 188 -4.75 9.54 8.68
C PRO A 188 -4.37 8.17 8.12
N MET A 189 -4.46 8.02 6.80
CA MET A 189 -3.92 6.86 6.12
C MET A 189 -2.42 6.73 6.38
N GLY A 190 -1.95 5.50 6.47
CA GLY A 190 -0.55 5.17 6.70
C GLY A 190 -0.09 5.26 8.16
N ASN A 191 -1.00 5.48 9.10
CA ASN A 191 -0.67 5.52 10.53
C ASN A 191 -1.53 4.52 11.30
N PRO A 192 -0.97 3.83 12.31
CA PRO A 192 -1.71 2.83 13.08
C PRO A 192 -2.65 3.45 14.13
N LEU A 193 -2.55 4.74 14.40
CA LEU A 193 -3.29 5.45 15.45
C LEU A 193 -3.85 6.78 14.92
N PRO A 194 -5.01 7.23 15.45
CA PRO A 194 -5.55 8.55 15.16
C PRO A 194 -4.88 9.62 16.00
N PHE A 195 -4.97 10.86 15.54
CA PHE A 195 -4.35 12.02 16.14
C PHE A 195 -5.36 13.13 16.46
N ARG A 196 -5.14 13.77 17.58
CA ARG A 196 -5.79 15.00 18.00
C ARG A 196 -4.79 16.13 17.94
N ILE A 197 -5.08 17.13 17.13
CA ILE A 197 -4.28 18.34 16.93
C ILE A 197 -5.02 19.46 17.63
N ASP A 198 -4.38 20.09 18.59
CA ASP A 198 -4.91 21.23 19.34
C ASP A 198 -4.20 22.49 18.86
N LEU A 199 -4.99 23.54 18.51
CA LEU A 199 -4.46 24.79 18.01
C LEU A 199 -4.66 25.89 19.05
N PHE A 200 -3.65 26.74 19.17
CA PHE A 200 -3.75 28.05 19.82
C PHE A 200 -3.79 29.11 18.72
N ASP A 201 -4.95 29.74 18.53
CA ASP A 201 -5.28 30.54 17.34
C ASP A 201 -5.12 29.71 16.06
N ASP A 202 -4.08 29.93 15.29
CA ASP A 202 -3.74 29.23 14.05
C ASP A 202 -2.43 28.42 14.14
N GLU A 203 -1.81 28.33 15.33
CA GLU A 203 -0.59 27.57 15.56
C GLU A 203 -0.89 26.20 16.18
N ILE A 204 -0.29 25.13 15.68
CA ILE A 204 -0.38 23.79 16.28
C ILE A 204 0.36 23.79 17.63
N GLU A 205 -0.40 23.80 18.71
CA GLU A 205 0.15 23.76 20.07
C GLU A 205 0.56 22.34 20.47
N THR A 206 -0.30 21.34 20.21
CA THR A 206 -0.01 19.95 20.53
C THR A 206 -0.57 18.98 19.52
N ILE A 207 0.16 17.88 19.30
CA ILE A 207 -0.29 16.72 18.54
C ILE A 207 -0.26 15.50 19.48
N LYS A 208 -1.39 14.83 19.65
CA LYS A 208 -1.51 13.65 20.53
C LYS A 208 -2.20 12.51 19.81
N THR A 209 -1.77 11.28 20.08
CA THR A 209 -2.61 10.12 19.74
C THR A 209 -3.83 10.09 20.63
N PHE A 210 -4.89 9.44 20.19
CA PHE A 210 -6.05 9.17 21.02
C PHE A 210 -6.65 7.79 20.73
N ASP A 211 -7.42 7.30 21.65
CA ASP A 211 -8.13 6.04 21.54
C ASP A 211 -9.54 6.28 20.97
N THR A 212 -9.89 5.56 19.90
CA THR A 212 -11.16 5.76 19.17
C THR A 212 -12.40 5.42 19.99
N GLU A 213 -12.32 4.42 20.89
CA GLU A 213 -13.46 3.99 21.71
C GLU A 213 -13.71 4.97 22.86
N THR A 214 -12.66 5.31 23.59
CA THR A 214 -12.76 6.19 24.78
C THR A 214 -12.64 7.66 24.47
N GLN A 215 -12.16 8.03 23.28
CA GLN A 215 -11.86 9.40 22.82
C GLN A 215 -10.84 10.14 23.70
N ARG A 216 -10.03 9.41 24.46
CA ARG A 216 -9.02 9.99 25.35
C ARG A 216 -7.69 10.11 24.64
N SER A 217 -7.09 11.28 24.78
CA SER A 217 -5.72 11.54 24.32
C SER A 217 -4.71 10.70 25.12
N GLN A 218 -3.66 10.27 24.44
CA GLN A 218 -2.62 9.40 24.98
C GLN A 218 -1.25 10.06 24.84
N GLU A 219 -0.43 9.61 23.89
CA GLU A 219 0.95 10.05 23.71
C GLU A 219 1.04 11.38 22.95
N THR A 220 2.01 12.23 23.30
CA THR A 220 2.31 13.46 22.59
C THR A 220 3.42 13.22 21.58
N LEU A 221 3.25 13.76 20.38
CA LEU A 221 4.16 13.66 19.25
C LEU A 221 4.61 15.04 18.77
N GLU A 222 5.79 15.13 18.17
CA GLU A 222 6.31 16.36 17.57
C GLU A 222 5.77 16.58 16.14
N SER A 223 5.50 15.49 15.43
CA SER A 223 5.02 15.56 14.04
C SER A 223 4.23 14.32 13.66
N ILE A 224 3.35 14.50 12.68
CA ILE A 224 2.62 13.41 12.03
C ILE A 224 2.72 13.54 10.52
N ARG A 225 2.59 12.40 9.84
CA ARG A 225 2.45 12.33 8.38
C ARG A 225 1.03 11.91 8.03
N MET A 226 0.51 12.51 6.98
CA MET A 226 -0.78 12.17 6.39
C MET A 226 -0.57 11.75 4.95
N LEU A 227 -1.16 10.64 4.53
CA LEU A 227 -1.24 10.20 3.15
C LEU A 227 -2.62 10.52 2.57
N PRO A 228 -2.81 10.56 1.24
CA PRO A 228 -4.13 10.73 0.66
C PRO A 228 -5.07 9.59 1.11
N ALA A 229 -6.37 9.83 1.18
CA ALA A 229 -7.33 8.81 1.59
C ALA A 229 -7.70 7.82 0.47
N ARG A 230 -7.16 8.00 -0.73
CA ARG A 230 -7.42 7.18 -1.91
C ARG A 230 -6.17 6.97 -2.74
N GLU A 231 -6.13 5.87 -3.47
CA GLU A 231 -5.06 5.57 -4.44
C GLU A 231 -5.25 6.32 -5.78
N PHE A 232 -6.27 7.14 -5.94
CA PHE A 232 -6.58 7.90 -7.16
C PHE A 232 -7.13 9.30 -6.84
N PRO A 233 -6.89 10.29 -7.71
CA PRO A 233 -7.42 11.64 -7.54
C PRO A 233 -8.92 11.72 -7.90
N MET A 234 -9.64 12.66 -7.26
CA MET A 234 -11.05 12.96 -7.55
C MET A 234 -11.29 14.46 -7.75
N ASP A 235 -10.25 15.20 -8.13
CA ASP A 235 -10.38 16.60 -8.49
C ASP A 235 -11.00 16.78 -9.90
N ASP A 236 -11.31 18.02 -10.26
CA ASP A 236 -11.93 18.34 -11.55
C ASP A 236 -11.11 17.86 -12.77
N ALA A 237 -9.79 17.82 -12.66
CA ALA A 237 -8.91 17.36 -13.73
C ALA A 237 -9.01 15.86 -13.90
N ALA A 238 -8.95 15.11 -12.80
CA ALA A 238 -9.11 13.67 -12.78
C ALA A 238 -10.50 13.22 -13.25
N ILE A 239 -11.57 13.92 -12.83
CA ILE A 239 -12.94 13.67 -13.30
C ILE A 239 -13.05 13.90 -14.82
N ARG A 240 -12.41 14.93 -15.36
CA ARG A 240 -12.38 15.16 -16.83
C ARG A 240 -11.64 14.03 -17.55
N THR A 241 -10.50 13.59 -17.03
CA THR A 241 -9.71 12.48 -17.57
C THR A 241 -10.52 11.19 -17.54
N PHE A 242 -11.15 10.87 -16.40
CA PHE A 242 -12.05 9.73 -16.26
C PHE A 242 -13.17 9.76 -17.33
N ARG A 243 -13.89 10.87 -17.46
CA ARG A 243 -14.98 10.99 -18.43
C ARG A 243 -14.53 10.77 -19.87
N HIS A 244 -13.35 11.29 -20.22
CA HIS A 244 -12.79 11.10 -21.56
C HIS A 244 -12.43 9.63 -21.80
N ARG A 245 -11.69 9.02 -20.89
CA ARG A 245 -11.24 7.62 -21.01
C ARG A 245 -12.38 6.62 -20.93
N PHE A 246 -13.35 6.87 -20.04
CA PHE A 246 -14.53 6.03 -19.95
C PHE A 246 -15.27 5.94 -21.29
N ARG A 247 -15.49 7.09 -21.96
CA ARG A 247 -16.13 7.13 -23.28
C ARG A 247 -15.31 6.46 -24.38
N ALA A 248 -14.00 6.51 -24.29
CA ALA A 248 -13.11 5.87 -25.26
C ALA A 248 -13.07 4.35 -25.08
N MET A 249 -13.19 3.86 -23.84
CA MET A 249 -13.04 2.44 -23.51
C MET A 249 -14.37 1.68 -23.55
N PHE A 250 -15.44 2.29 -23.08
CA PHE A 250 -16.74 1.63 -22.97
C PHE A 250 -17.71 2.16 -24.04
N GLY A 251 -18.38 1.23 -24.74
CA GLY A 251 -19.41 1.56 -25.71
C GLY A 251 -20.75 1.95 -25.06
N GLY A 252 -21.67 2.50 -25.88
CA GLY A 252 -23.01 2.87 -25.44
C GLY A 252 -23.10 4.31 -24.91
N ASP A 253 -24.25 4.65 -24.34
CA ASP A 253 -24.45 5.95 -23.71
C ASP A 253 -23.91 5.94 -22.27
N PRO A 254 -22.84 6.71 -21.96
CA PRO A 254 -22.25 6.76 -20.63
C PRO A 254 -23.22 7.20 -19.54
N GLN A 255 -24.24 8.01 -19.90
CA GLN A 255 -25.24 8.49 -18.95
C GLN A 255 -26.10 7.38 -18.34
N ASN A 256 -26.15 6.21 -19.00
CA ASN A 256 -26.84 5.03 -18.46
C ASN A 256 -26.01 4.25 -17.45
N CYS A 257 -24.71 4.56 -17.30
CA CYS A 257 -23.82 3.94 -16.31
C CYS A 257 -23.83 4.71 -14.99
N PRO A 258 -24.24 4.11 -13.85
CA PRO A 258 -24.24 4.77 -12.56
C PRO A 258 -22.86 5.30 -12.16
N VAL A 259 -21.81 4.49 -12.33
CA VAL A 259 -20.43 4.87 -12.00
C VAL A 259 -20.01 6.14 -12.77
N TYR A 260 -20.31 6.23 -14.07
CA TYR A 260 -19.99 7.43 -14.85
C TYR A 260 -20.72 8.67 -14.35
N ARG A 261 -22.00 8.54 -13.97
CA ARG A 261 -22.79 9.66 -13.44
C ARG A 261 -22.27 10.13 -12.10
N ASP A 262 -22.02 9.19 -11.19
CA ASP A 262 -21.56 9.51 -9.84
C ASP A 262 -20.19 10.21 -9.88
N VAL A 263 -19.21 9.64 -10.60
CA VAL A 263 -17.90 10.27 -10.77
C VAL A 263 -18.03 11.65 -11.47
N SER A 264 -18.90 11.78 -12.45
CA SER A 264 -19.13 13.06 -13.14
C SER A 264 -19.69 14.16 -12.22
N ASN A 265 -20.32 13.75 -11.11
CA ASN A 265 -20.85 14.63 -10.07
C ASN A 265 -19.90 14.77 -8.85
N GLY A 266 -18.66 14.26 -8.96
CA GLY A 266 -17.68 14.34 -7.87
C GLY A 266 -17.90 13.29 -6.77
N ILE A 267 -18.74 12.28 -7.01
CA ILE A 267 -19.04 11.22 -6.05
C ILE A 267 -18.21 9.99 -6.42
N ALA A 268 -17.47 9.45 -5.45
CA ALA A 268 -16.79 8.16 -5.59
C ALA A 268 -17.76 7.03 -5.22
N PRO A 269 -18.33 6.30 -6.19
CA PRO A 269 -19.21 5.18 -5.87
C PRO A 269 -18.41 3.99 -5.32
N PRO A 270 -19.02 3.09 -4.55
CA PRO A 270 -18.37 1.87 -4.10
C PRO A 270 -17.82 1.04 -5.27
N GLY A 271 -16.62 0.47 -5.11
CA GLY A 271 -15.93 -0.32 -6.14
C GLY A 271 -15.22 0.50 -7.20
N ILE A 272 -15.09 1.81 -7.00
CA ILE A 272 -14.44 2.73 -7.95
C ILE A 272 -12.94 2.47 -8.11
N GLU A 273 -12.31 1.80 -7.16
CA GLU A 273 -10.87 1.51 -7.11
C GLU A 273 -10.39 0.77 -8.36
N TYR A 274 -11.21 -0.14 -8.90
CA TYR A 274 -10.91 -0.86 -10.15
C TYR A 274 -10.89 0.02 -11.40
N TYR A 275 -11.43 1.23 -11.30
CA TYR A 275 -11.39 2.23 -12.37
C TYR A 275 -10.20 3.20 -12.23
N LEU A 276 -9.29 2.97 -11.28
CA LEU A 276 -8.09 3.79 -11.06
C LEU A 276 -7.38 4.19 -12.38
N PRO A 277 -7.17 3.30 -13.37
CA PRO A 277 -6.52 3.69 -14.61
C PRO A 277 -7.25 4.76 -15.44
N LEU A 278 -8.52 5.01 -15.16
CA LEU A 278 -9.29 6.02 -15.88
C LEU A 278 -9.08 7.43 -15.31
N PHE A 279 -8.62 7.56 -14.08
CA PHE A 279 -8.39 8.86 -13.41
C PHE A 279 -7.00 9.44 -13.68
N LEU A 280 -6.06 8.61 -14.05
CA LEU A 280 -4.64 8.95 -14.15
C LEU A 280 -4.19 8.96 -15.61
N GLU A 281 -3.29 9.85 -15.98
CA GLU A 281 -2.70 9.84 -17.32
C GLU A 281 -1.84 8.61 -17.53
N GLU A 282 -1.08 8.22 -16.52
CA GLU A 282 -0.25 7.02 -16.49
C GLU A 282 -0.49 6.26 -15.21
N THR A 283 -0.34 4.94 -15.27
CA THR A 283 -0.34 4.06 -14.09
C THR A 283 0.95 3.28 -14.08
N CYS A 284 1.37 2.89 -12.90
CA CYS A 284 2.55 2.07 -12.71
C CYS A 284 2.18 0.68 -12.14
N SER A 285 3.19 -0.12 -11.88
CA SER A 285 3.13 -1.43 -11.22
C SER A 285 3.85 -1.36 -9.88
N LEU A 286 3.74 -2.38 -9.04
CA LEU A 286 4.49 -2.47 -7.80
C LEU A 286 6.02 -2.45 -8.04
N PHE A 287 6.48 -2.96 -9.20
CA PHE A 287 7.89 -2.93 -9.57
C PHE A 287 8.47 -1.50 -9.67
N ASP A 288 7.64 -0.54 -10.06
CA ASP A 288 8.05 0.86 -10.17
C ASP A 288 8.27 1.51 -8.80
N TYR A 289 7.78 0.90 -7.71
CA TYR A 289 7.99 1.32 -6.33
C TYR A 289 9.18 0.64 -5.65
N LEU A 290 9.67 -0.48 -6.21
CA LEU A 290 10.79 -1.21 -5.64
C LEU A 290 12.11 -0.44 -5.81
N PRO A 291 13.06 -0.59 -4.87
CA PRO A 291 14.46 -0.22 -5.11
C PRO A 291 15.04 -1.00 -6.30
N ASP A 292 15.96 -0.37 -7.03
CA ASP A 292 16.55 -0.94 -8.26
C ASP A 292 17.31 -2.26 -8.02
N ASP A 293 17.75 -2.50 -6.79
CA ASP A 293 18.50 -3.69 -6.37
C ASP A 293 17.64 -4.76 -5.69
N ALA A 294 16.32 -4.59 -5.66
CA ALA A 294 15.42 -5.55 -5.03
C ALA A 294 15.57 -6.95 -5.61
N CYS A 295 15.62 -7.95 -4.73
CA CYS A 295 15.67 -9.36 -5.11
C CYS A 295 14.26 -9.95 -5.15
N LEU A 296 13.91 -10.64 -6.22
CA LEU A 296 12.60 -11.28 -6.38
C LEU A 296 12.70 -12.79 -6.13
N LEU A 297 11.88 -13.31 -5.25
CA LEU A 297 11.68 -14.73 -5.01
C LEU A 297 10.25 -15.11 -5.40
N GLN A 298 10.11 -15.98 -6.37
CA GLN A 298 8.81 -16.52 -6.80
C GLN A 298 8.62 -17.94 -6.29
N LEU A 299 7.48 -18.22 -5.65
CA LEU A 299 7.11 -19.59 -5.29
C LEU A 299 6.59 -20.35 -6.51
N ASP A 300 6.90 -21.66 -6.61
CA ASP A 300 6.54 -22.48 -7.77
C ASP A 300 5.05 -22.43 -8.13
N ALA A 301 4.18 -22.39 -7.13
CA ALA A 301 2.73 -22.31 -7.34
C ALA A 301 2.25 -21.01 -8.01
N THR A 302 3.07 -19.95 -8.02
CA THR A 302 2.69 -18.65 -8.62
C THR A 302 2.67 -18.68 -10.15
N ALA A 303 3.45 -19.55 -10.79
CA ALA A 303 3.46 -19.66 -12.24
C ALA A 303 2.07 -20.03 -12.80
N SER A 304 1.33 -20.91 -12.10
CA SER A 304 -0.02 -21.31 -12.46
C SER A 304 -1.07 -20.21 -12.18
N ALA A 305 -0.85 -19.38 -11.19
CA ALA A 305 -1.76 -18.28 -10.83
C ALA A 305 -1.68 -17.09 -11.81
N CYS A 306 -0.55 -16.90 -12.50
CA CYS A 306 -0.40 -15.87 -13.53
C CYS A 306 -0.97 -16.26 -14.90
N GLU A 307 -1.27 -17.56 -15.13
CA GLU A 307 -1.82 -18.07 -16.39
C GLU A 307 -3.37 -18.20 -16.37
N SER A 308 -4.00 -18.05 -15.21
CA SER A 308 -5.45 -18.14 -15.00
C SER A 308 -6.11 -16.76 -14.98
#